data_8afb710fe44748e1f05a53db7e249b59
#
_entry.id   8afb710fe44748e1f05a53db7e249b59
#
_cell.length_a   1.000
_cell.length_b   1.000
_cell.length_c   1.000
_cell.angle_alpha   90.00
_cell.angle_beta   90.00
_cell.angle_gamma   90.00
#
_symmetry.space_group_name_H-M   'P 1'
#
loop_
_entity.id
_entity.type
_entity.pdbx_description
1 polymer ?
#
loop_
_entity_poly.entity_id
_entity_poly.type
_entity_poly.pdbx_seq_one_letter_code
_entity_poly.pdbx_strand_id
1 'polypeptide(L)'
;DAGLKQITVQDNGSGIAKDQIDLAFTRHATSKIATERDLFNISTLGFRGEALASIAAVSHVEVRTSNDNLGGVRAIFSGSEKKLQEDAASPKGTKITVSDLFFNTPARLKYLRSERTEILKIVDIVNRLSLGHPDVSFTLTNNGKVLLKTNGRDDLRQDIANIYGRQLAEK
;
A
#
# COMPACT_ATOMS: atom_id res chain seq x y z
N ASP A 1 -6.60 -14.36 -7.64
CA ASP A 1 -6.42 -15.04 -6.34
C ASP A 1 -6.60 -14.09 -5.14
N ALA A 2 -7.34 -12.99 -5.30
CA ALA A 2 -7.75 -12.04 -4.25
C ALA A 2 -6.59 -11.55 -3.34
N GLY A 3 -5.40 -11.41 -3.89
CA GLY A 3 -4.22 -10.98 -3.15
C GLY A 3 -3.47 -12.10 -2.39
N LEU A 4 -3.94 -13.33 -2.43
CA LEU A 4 -3.26 -14.45 -1.75
C LEU A 4 -1.89 -14.75 -2.34
N LYS A 5 -1.77 -14.78 -3.66
CA LYS A 5 -0.49 -14.97 -4.34
C LYS A 5 0.34 -13.72 -4.32
N GLN A 6 -0.26 -12.58 -4.67
CA GLN A 6 0.48 -11.33 -4.77
C GLN A 6 -0.43 -10.11 -4.64
N ILE A 7 0.04 -9.13 -3.88
CA ILE A 7 -0.48 -7.76 -3.84
C ILE A 7 0.67 -6.82 -4.15
N THR A 8 0.48 -5.91 -5.10
CA THR A 8 1.46 -4.86 -5.39
C THR A 8 0.83 -3.50 -5.20
N VAL A 9 1.50 -2.64 -4.44
CA VAL A 9 1.16 -1.22 -4.29
C VAL A 9 2.35 -0.41 -4.79
N GLN A 10 2.09 0.55 -5.67
CA GLN A 10 3.11 1.44 -6.21
C GLN A 10 2.63 2.88 -6.14
N ASP A 11 3.48 3.76 -5.64
CA ASP A 11 3.25 5.20 -5.58
C ASP A 11 4.40 5.98 -6.24
N ASN A 12 4.16 7.25 -6.48
CA ASN A 12 5.14 8.23 -6.95
C ASN A 12 5.47 9.28 -5.87
N GLY A 13 5.39 8.90 -4.60
CA GLY A 13 5.63 9.75 -3.44
C GLY A 13 7.11 10.06 -3.19
N SER A 14 7.42 10.39 -1.95
CA SER A 14 8.79 10.78 -1.54
C SER A 14 9.80 9.64 -1.56
N GLY A 15 9.35 8.39 -1.63
CA GLY A 15 10.22 7.22 -1.46
C GLY A 15 10.67 7.01 -0.02
N ILE A 16 11.52 5.99 0.18
CA ILE A 16 12.14 5.65 1.46
C ILE A 16 13.66 5.69 1.25
N ALA A 17 14.37 6.42 2.11
CA ALA A 17 15.84 6.47 2.06
C ALA A 17 16.43 5.10 2.41
N LYS A 18 17.60 4.78 1.80
CA LYS A 18 18.25 3.47 1.93
C LYS A 18 18.52 3.08 3.39
N ASP A 19 18.92 4.02 4.22
CA ASP A 19 19.20 3.86 5.64
C ASP A 19 17.92 3.75 6.50
N GLN A 20 16.76 4.12 5.96
CA GLN A 20 15.46 4.05 6.64
C GLN A 20 14.66 2.78 6.32
N ILE A 21 15.15 1.92 5.42
CA ILE A 21 14.45 0.69 5.05
C ILE A 21 14.21 -0.21 6.27
N ASP A 22 15.24 -0.43 7.09
CA ASP A 22 15.12 -1.28 8.30
C ASP A 22 14.12 -0.69 9.29
N LEU A 23 14.15 0.62 9.47
CA LEU A 23 13.22 1.32 10.35
C LEU A 23 11.76 1.17 9.88
N ALA A 24 11.52 1.24 8.57
CA ALA A 24 10.18 1.08 8.00
C ALA A 24 9.56 -0.31 8.26
N PHE A 25 10.39 -1.34 8.46
CA PHE A 25 9.99 -2.71 8.76
C PHE A 25 10.17 -3.10 10.24
N THR A 26 10.59 -2.17 11.11
CA THR A 26 10.70 -2.38 12.55
C THR A 26 9.38 -2.01 13.23
N ARG A 27 8.93 -2.83 14.18
CA ARG A 27 7.73 -2.54 14.98
C ARG A 27 7.95 -1.28 15.84
N HIS A 28 6.89 -0.49 15.99
CA HIS A 28 6.86 0.76 16.77
C HIS A 28 7.79 1.84 16.24
N ALA A 29 8.39 1.68 15.08
CA ALA A 29 9.21 2.68 14.43
C ALA A 29 8.36 3.49 13.45
N THR A 30 8.32 4.81 13.61
CA THR A 30 7.62 5.72 12.70
C THR A 30 8.41 6.99 12.53
N SER A 31 8.53 7.45 11.28
CA SER A 31 9.08 8.78 10.95
C SER A 31 8.00 9.88 11.00
N LYS A 32 6.74 9.52 11.26
CA LYS A 32 5.57 10.41 11.12
C LYS A 32 5.16 11.07 12.44
N ILE A 33 5.61 10.56 13.59
CA ILE A 33 5.35 11.08 14.93
C ILE A 33 6.66 11.06 15.71
N ALA A 34 7.14 12.22 16.10
CA ALA A 34 8.32 12.39 16.94
C ALA A 34 7.96 12.94 18.32
N THR A 35 6.86 13.65 18.46
CA THR A 35 6.43 14.31 19.69
C THR A 35 4.96 13.99 20.01
N GLU A 36 4.58 14.19 21.30
CA GLU A 36 3.17 14.06 21.72
C GLU A 36 2.25 15.03 20.97
N ARG A 37 2.73 16.19 20.54
CA ARG A 37 1.95 17.15 19.76
C ARG A 37 1.61 16.66 18.36
N ASP A 38 2.48 15.86 17.76
CA ASP A 38 2.25 15.27 16.43
C ASP A 38 1.07 14.28 16.47
N LEU A 39 0.81 13.66 17.63
CA LEU A 39 -0.32 12.77 17.83
C LEU A 39 -1.67 13.46 17.71
N PHE A 40 -1.73 14.75 18.08
CA PHE A 40 -2.93 15.58 17.99
C PHE A 40 -3.08 16.26 16.61
N ASN A 41 -2.02 16.26 15.78
CA ASN A 41 -1.98 16.88 14.47
C ASN A 41 -1.61 15.88 13.37
N ILE A 42 -2.21 14.67 13.39
CA ILE A 42 -1.94 13.64 12.40
C ILE A 42 -2.50 14.08 11.05
N SER A 43 -1.61 14.48 10.13
CA SER A 43 -1.95 14.79 8.73
C SER A 43 -1.71 13.60 7.78
N THR A 44 -1.22 12.47 8.28
CA THR A 44 -0.89 11.29 7.49
C THR A 44 -1.86 10.14 7.76
N LEU A 45 -2.17 9.35 6.74
CA LEU A 45 -3.11 8.21 6.82
C LEU A 45 -2.66 7.12 7.82
N GLY A 46 -1.35 7.03 8.13
CA GLY A 46 -0.80 6.07 9.08
C GLY A 46 0.21 6.72 10.01
N PHE A 47 0.24 6.33 11.29
CA PHE A 47 1.11 6.91 12.31
C PHE A 47 1.75 5.89 13.28
N ARG A 48 1.27 4.64 13.33
CA ARG A 48 1.72 3.65 14.33
C ARG A 48 3.02 2.93 13.99
N GLY A 49 3.52 3.01 12.76
CA GLY A 49 4.75 2.34 12.35
C GLY A 49 4.72 0.81 12.41
N GLU A 50 3.54 0.19 12.34
CA GLU A 50 3.39 -1.26 12.55
C GLU A 50 2.92 -2.02 11.31
N ALA A 51 2.35 -1.34 10.31
CA ALA A 51 1.68 -2.00 9.18
C ALA A 51 2.67 -2.85 8.36
N LEU A 52 3.78 -2.28 7.91
CA LEU A 52 4.78 -2.99 7.10
C LEU A 52 5.44 -4.13 7.88
N ALA A 53 5.77 -3.91 9.15
CA ALA A 53 6.33 -4.93 10.02
C ALA A 53 5.36 -6.11 10.21
N SER A 54 4.06 -5.84 10.39
CA SER A 54 3.03 -6.86 10.54
C SER A 54 2.80 -7.64 9.24
N ILE A 55 2.83 -6.98 8.08
CA ILE A 55 2.73 -7.63 6.77
C ILE A 55 3.95 -8.53 6.54
N ALA A 56 5.15 -8.01 6.74
CA ALA A 56 6.40 -8.76 6.55
C ALA A 56 6.48 -10.00 7.45
N ALA A 57 5.89 -9.94 8.66
CA ALA A 57 5.89 -11.07 9.58
C ALA A 57 5.15 -12.32 9.04
N VAL A 58 4.22 -12.14 8.09
CA VAL A 58 3.36 -13.22 7.60
C VAL A 58 3.39 -13.39 6.08
N SER A 59 4.38 -12.81 5.41
CA SER A 59 4.51 -12.83 3.95
C SER A 59 5.95 -12.70 3.48
N HIS A 60 6.15 -12.81 2.18
CA HIS A 60 7.37 -12.37 1.50
C HIS A 60 7.13 -10.97 0.94
N VAL A 61 8.00 -10.02 1.26
CA VAL A 61 7.87 -8.63 0.85
C VAL A 61 9.09 -8.20 0.04
N GLU A 62 8.89 -7.71 -1.17
CA GLU A 62 9.89 -6.99 -1.94
C GLU A 62 9.53 -5.50 -1.92
N VAL A 63 10.51 -4.67 -1.58
CA VAL A 63 10.42 -3.21 -1.66
C VAL A 63 11.41 -2.71 -2.70
N ARG A 64 10.94 -1.86 -3.60
CA ARG A 64 11.79 -1.05 -4.50
C ARG A 64 11.41 0.39 -4.29
N THR A 65 12.39 1.22 -3.98
CA THR A 65 12.12 2.63 -3.64
C THR A 65 13.28 3.52 -4.02
N SER A 66 12.97 4.76 -4.33
CA SER A 66 13.94 5.84 -4.56
C SER A 66 13.34 7.16 -4.10
N ASN A 67 14.17 8.03 -3.55
CA ASN A 67 13.76 9.36 -3.10
C ASN A 67 14.18 10.49 -4.07
N ASP A 68 15.01 10.23 -5.08
CA ASP A 68 15.63 11.26 -5.92
C ASP A 68 15.70 10.97 -7.42
N ASN A 69 15.31 9.81 -7.93
CA ASN A 69 15.50 9.34 -9.33
C ASN A 69 16.96 9.10 -9.77
N LEU A 70 17.94 9.28 -8.89
CA LEU A 70 19.37 9.06 -9.24
C LEU A 70 19.79 7.62 -8.97
N GLY A 71 19.07 6.95 -8.14
CA GLY A 71 19.26 5.56 -7.78
C GLY A 71 18.13 5.09 -6.89
N GLY A 72 18.17 3.85 -6.48
CA GLY A 72 17.18 3.31 -5.58
C GLY A 72 17.73 2.11 -4.85
N VAL A 73 16.90 1.53 -4.02
CA VAL A 73 17.20 0.34 -3.25
C VAL A 73 16.12 -0.71 -3.47
N ARG A 74 16.55 -1.95 -3.54
CA ARG A 74 15.71 -3.13 -3.48
C ARG A 74 15.99 -3.87 -2.18
N ALA A 75 14.94 -4.16 -1.41
CA ALA A 75 15.06 -4.96 -0.20
C ALA A 75 14.03 -6.09 -0.21
N ILE A 76 14.39 -7.24 0.36
CA ILE A 76 13.53 -8.42 0.47
C ILE A 76 13.45 -8.84 1.92
N PHE A 77 12.22 -9.06 2.40
CA PHE A 77 11.91 -9.57 3.73
C PHE A 77 11.10 -10.86 3.61
N SER A 78 11.30 -11.78 4.55
CA SER A 78 10.56 -13.03 4.65
C SER A 78 10.33 -13.36 6.13
N GLY A 79 9.08 -13.37 6.58
CA GLY A 79 8.75 -13.64 7.98
C GLY A 79 9.43 -12.67 8.96
N SER A 80 9.49 -11.37 8.63
CA SER A 80 10.19 -10.28 9.33
C SER A 80 11.71 -10.27 9.20
N GLU A 81 12.34 -11.26 8.59
CA GLU A 81 13.79 -11.31 8.41
C GLU A 81 14.18 -10.64 7.08
N LYS A 82 15.11 -9.68 7.14
CA LYS A 82 15.70 -9.10 5.92
C LYS A 82 16.62 -10.10 5.26
N LYS A 83 16.32 -10.49 4.02
CA LYS A 83 17.07 -11.46 3.23
C LYS A 83 18.06 -10.80 2.28
N LEU A 84 17.72 -9.60 1.79
CA LEU A 84 18.51 -8.88 0.80
C LEU A 84 18.30 -7.37 0.97
N GLN A 85 19.37 -6.61 0.72
CA GLN A 85 19.30 -5.18 0.42
C GLN A 85 20.43 -4.84 -0.54
N GLU A 86 20.07 -4.27 -1.68
CA GLU A 86 21.00 -3.95 -2.75
C GLU A 86 20.60 -2.64 -3.45
N ASP A 87 21.55 -2.00 -4.11
CA ASP A 87 21.26 -0.86 -4.96
C ASP A 87 20.54 -1.35 -6.22
N ALA A 88 19.48 -0.65 -6.62
CA ALA A 88 18.66 -1.01 -7.76
C ALA A 88 18.11 0.23 -8.45
N ALA A 89 18.00 0.19 -9.76
CA ALA A 89 17.31 1.25 -10.49
C ALA A 89 15.83 1.25 -10.10
N SER A 90 15.33 2.40 -9.66
CA SER A 90 13.93 2.63 -9.32
C SER A 90 13.55 4.08 -9.63
N PRO A 91 12.39 4.35 -10.21
CA PRO A 91 11.87 5.71 -10.25
C PRO A 91 11.55 6.20 -8.83
N LYS A 92 11.48 7.52 -8.66
CA LYS A 92 11.08 8.13 -7.40
C LYS A 92 9.71 7.60 -6.96
N GLY A 93 9.58 7.30 -5.67
CA GLY A 93 8.42 6.68 -5.05
C GLY A 93 8.72 5.31 -4.48
N THR A 94 7.69 4.55 -4.17
CA THR A 94 7.83 3.22 -3.56
C THR A 94 6.95 2.20 -4.27
N LYS A 95 7.51 1.02 -4.52
CA LYS A 95 6.78 -0.16 -4.97
C LYS A 95 6.98 -1.27 -3.95
N ILE A 96 5.89 -1.71 -3.34
CA ILE A 96 5.86 -2.83 -2.39
C ILE A 96 5.10 -3.98 -3.04
N THR A 97 5.74 -5.15 -3.09
CA THR A 97 5.14 -6.39 -3.56
C THR A 97 5.10 -7.38 -2.39
N VAL A 98 3.91 -7.79 -2.01
CA VAL A 98 3.65 -8.79 -0.98
C VAL A 98 3.26 -10.09 -1.66
N SER A 99 3.95 -11.18 -1.35
CA SER A 99 3.68 -12.50 -1.92
C SER A 99 3.42 -13.52 -0.81
N ASP A 100 2.64 -14.55 -1.14
CA ASP A 100 2.37 -15.70 -0.29
C ASP A 100 1.90 -15.31 1.12
N LEU A 101 0.88 -14.43 1.16
CA LEU A 101 0.30 -13.94 2.40
C LEU A 101 -0.14 -15.11 3.30
N PHE A 102 0.31 -15.09 4.56
CA PHE A 102 0.08 -16.13 5.58
C PHE A 102 0.81 -17.46 5.33
N PHE A 103 1.90 -17.48 4.54
CA PHE A 103 2.68 -18.70 4.26
C PHE A 103 3.12 -19.44 5.54
N ASN A 104 3.41 -18.72 6.60
CA ASN A 104 3.86 -19.24 7.91
C ASN A 104 2.75 -19.28 8.98
N THR A 105 1.52 -18.95 8.62
CA THR A 105 0.36 -18.91 9.52
C THR A 105 -0.86 -19.59 8.89
N PRO A 106 -0.81 -20.91 8.62
CA PRO A 106 -1.85 -21.61 7.86
C PRO A 106 -3.24 -21.55 8.52
N ALA A 107 -3.31 -21.37 9.84
CA ALA A 107 -4.57 -21.14 10.52
C ALA A 107 -5.29 -19.89 10.03
N ARG A 108 -4.55 -18.80 9.70
CA ARG A 108 -5.15 -17.56 9.17
C ARG A 108 -5.67 -17.73 7.75
N LEU A 109 -5.02 -18.56 6.92
CA LEU A 109 -5.53 -18.88 5.57
C LEU A 109 -6.93 -19.48 5.59
N LYS A 110 -7.24 -20.32 6.61
CA LYS A 110 -8.55 -20.95 6.76
C LYS A 110 -9.68 -19.97 7.06
N TYR A 111 -9.38 -18.79 7.60
CA TYR A 111 -10.37 -17.75 7.89
C TYR A 111 -10.62 -16.79 6.72
N LEU A 112 -9.85 -16.88 5.65
CA LEU A 112 -10.12 -16.11 4.45
C LEU A 112 -11.41 -16.62 3.79
N ARG A 113 -12.21 -15.67 3.34
CA ARG A 113 -13.46 -15.96 2.64
C ARG A 113 -13.19 -16.33 1.17
N SER A 114 -14.24 -16.42 0.38
CA SER A 114 -14.08 -16.65 -1.06
C SER A 114 -13.29 -15.50 -1.72
N GLU A 115 -12.55 -15.79 -2.79
CA GLU A 115 -11.82 -14.78 -3.56
C GLU A 115 -12.72 -13.59 -3.94
N ARG A 116 -13.95 -13.86 -4.35
CA ARG A 116 -14.93 -12.82 -4.67
C ARG A 116 -15.19 -11.89 -3.49
N THR A 117 -15.33 -12.44 -2.29
CA THR A 117 -15.60 -11.64 -1.07
C THR A 117 -14.38 -10.78 -0.72
N GLU A 118 -13.17 -11.33 -0.81
CA GLU A 118 -11.96 -10.57 -0.50
C GLU A 118 -11.70 -9.46 -1.53
N ILE A 119 -11.94 -9.71 -2.82
CA ILE A 119 -11.86 -8.67 -3.86
C ILE A 119 -12.86 -7.53 -3.59
N LEU A 120 -14.10 -7.85 -3.24
CA LEU A 120 -15.10 -6.80 -2.93
C LEU A 120 -14.66 -5.92 -1.76
N LYS A 121 -14.03 -6.47 -0.73
CA LYS A 121 -13.48 -5.69 0.39
C LYS A 121 -12.31 -4.82 -0.04
N ILE A 122 -11.43 -5.33 -0.89
CA ILE A 122 -10.31 -4.55 -1.44
C ILE A 122 -10.86 -3.37 -2.26
N VAL A 123 -11.84 -3.61 -3.13
CA VAL A 123 -12.51 -2.57 -3.92
C VAL A 123 -13.13 -1.52 -3.00
N ASP A 124 -13.87 -1.93 -1.95
CA ASP A 124 -14.50 -0.99 -1.01
C ASP A 124 -13.47 -0.10 -0.29
N ILE A 125 -12.35 -0.69 0.17
CA ILE A 125 -11.27 0.07 0.81
C ILE A 125 -10.67 1.09 -0.16
N VAL A 126 -10.34 0.67 -1.40
CA VAL A 126 -9.73 1.57 -2.39
C VAL A 126 -10.70 2.66 -2.83
N ASN A 127 -12.01 2.35 -2.97
CA ASN A 127 -13.04 3.35 -3.24
C ASN A 127 -13.09 4.42 -2.14
N ARG A 128 -13.10 4.02 -0.87
CA ARG A 128 -13.10 4.96 0.27
C ARG A 128 -11.84 5.82 0.30
N LEU A 129 -10.67 5.22 0.03
CA LEU A 129 -9.40 5.95 -0.04
C LEU A 129 -9.43 6.99 -1.18
N SER A 130 -9.92 6.62 -2.37
CA SER A 130 -9.97 7.53 -3.51
C SER A 130 -10.95 8.69 -3.29
N LEU A 131 -12.07 8.47 -2.62
CA LEU A 131 -13.00 9.53 -2.26
C LEU A 131 -12.47 10.46 -1.17
N GLY A 132 -11.65 9.94 -0.25
CA GLY A 132 -10.98 10.73 0.78
C GLY A 132 -9.78 11.53 0.26
N HIS A 133 -9.28 11.20 -0.93
CA HIS A 133 -8.11 11.83 -1.55
C HIS A 133 -8.35 12.07 -3.05
N PRO A 134 -9.27 12.97 -3.42
CA PRO A 134 -9.63 13.24 -4.82
C PRO A 134 -8.48 13.89 -5.60
N ASP A 135 -7.48 14.43 -4.92
CA ASP A 135 -6.21 14.95 -5.45
C ASP A 135 -5.23 13.86 -5.89
N VAL A 136 -5.48 12.60 -5.51
CA VAL A 136 -4.63 11.45 -5.83
C VAL A 136 -5.29 10.57 -6.90
N SER A 137 -4.52 10.19 -7.93
CA SER A 137 -4.97 9.21 -8.92
C SER A 137 -4.80 7.80 -8.40
N PHE A 138 -5.89 7.04 -8.36
CA PHE A 138 -5.89 5.62 -8.00
C PHE A 138 -6.17 4.75 -9.22
N THR A 139 -5.44 3.65 -9.33
CA THR A 139 -5.76 2.58 -10.29
C THR A 139 -5.71 1.24 -9.56
N LEU A 140 -6.85 0.55 -9.49
CA LEU A 140 -6.95 -0.80 -8.95
C LEU A 140 -7.09 -1.80 -10.09
N THR A 141 -6.22 -2.78 -10.12
CA THR A 141 -6.29 -3.89 -11.09
C THR A 141 -6.38 -5.23 -10.38
N ASN A 142 -7.11 -6.17 -10.96
CA ASN A 142 -7.14 -7.57 -10.54
C ASN A 142 -6.90 -8.46 -11.75
N ASN A 143 -5.82 -9.25 -11.75
CA ASN A 143 -5.42 -10.12 -12.84
C ASN A 143 -5.41 -9.40 -14.21
N GLY A 144 -4.80 -8.20 -14.24
CA GLY A 144 -4.72 -7.36 -15.43
C GLY A 144 -5.99 -6.59 -15.82
N LYS A 145 -7.13 -6.85 -15.18
CA LYS A 145 -8.38 -6.11 -15.40
C LYS A 145 -8.47 -4.90 -14.47
N VAL A 146 -8.69 -3.71 -15.02
CA VAL A 146 -8.94 -2.49 -14.25
C VAL A 146 -10.32 -2.58 -13.58
N LEU A 147 -10.36 -2.44 -12.25
CA LEU A 147 -11.57 -2.42 -11.44
C LEU A 147 -11.98 -1.00 -11.03
N LEU A 148 -10.97 -0.12 -10.83
CA LEU A 148 -11.16 1.28 -10.49
C LEU A 148 -10.06 2.11 -11.16
N LYS A 149 -10.42 3.31 -11.62
CA LYS A 149 -9.47 4.33 -12.04
C LYS A 149 -10.04 5.71 -11.75
N THR A 150 -9.31 6.52 -10.97
CA THR A 150 -9.57 7.95 -10.76
C THR A 150 -8.47 8.79 -11.40
N ASN A 151 -8.69 10.08 -11.57
CA ASN A 151 -7.78 10.94 -12.32
C ASN A 151 -6.93 11.89 -11.46
N GLY A 152 -7.21 11.97 -10.14
CA GLY A 152 -6.46 12.82 -9.21
C GLY A 152 -6.55 14.32 -9.51
N ARG A 153 -7.70 14.80 -9.99
CA ARG A 153 -7.92 16.21 -10.36
C ARG A 153 -8.63 17.02 -9.28
N ASP A 154 -8.74 16.50 -8.06
CA ASP A 154 -9.51 17.10 -6.97
C ASP A 154 -10.98 17.32 -7.32
N ASP A 155 -11.54 16.41 -8.13
CA ASP A 155 -12.93 16.42 -8.58
C ASP A 155 -13.69 15.25 -7.95
N LEU A 156 -14.14 15.44 -6.71
CA LEU A 156 -14.91 14.44 -5.95
C LEU A 156 -16.17 14.00 -6.68
N ARG A 157 -16.86 14.91 -7.39
CA ARG A 157 -18.07 14.59 -8.14
C ARG A 157 -17.78 13.61 -9.28
N GLN A 158 -16.68 13.83 -10.01
CA GLN A 158 -16.26 12.92 -11.05
C GLN A 158 -15.85 11.55 -10.48
N ASP A 159 -15.20 11.53 -9.32
CA ASP A 159 -14.82 10.26 -8.66
C ASP A 159 -16.05 9.49 -8.15
N ILE A 160 -17.05 10.18 -7.59
CA ILE A 160 -18.35 9.56 -7.26
C ILE A 160 -19.03 8.99 -8.51
N ALA A 161 -19.00 9.71 -9.64
CA ALA A 161 -19.56 9.22 -10.89
C ALA A 161 -18.84 7.97 -11.41
N ASN A 162 -17.51 7.92 -11.27
CA ASN A 162 -16.68 6.78 -11.68
C ASN A 162 -16.91 5.53 -10.82
N ILE A 163 -17.16 5.70 -9.51
CA ILE A 163 -17.31 4.63 -8.53
C ILE A 163 -18.77 4.13 -8.47
N TYR A 164 -19.72 5.03 -8.37
CA TYR A 164 -21.13 4.71 -8.08
C TYR A 164 -22.07 4.99 -9.26
N GLY A 165 -21.56 5.56 -10.34
CA GLY A 165 -22.36 5.94 -11.50
C GLY A 165 -22.86 7.38 -11.46
N ARG A 166 -23.13 7.93 -12.67
CA ARG A 166 -23.49 9.34 -12.87
C ARG A 166 -24.75 9.77 -12.12
N GLN A 167 -25.75 8.89 -12.02
CA GLN A 167 -27.02 9.21 -11.35
C GLN A 167 -26.86 9.58 -9.87
N LEU A 168 -25.83 9.04 -9.19
CA LEU A 168 -25.54 9.37 -7.80
C LEU A 168 -24.74 10.66 -7.68
N ALA A 169 -23.89 10.97 -8.62
CA ALA A 169 -23.07 12.18 -8.65
C ALA A 169 -23.86 13.46 -8.96
N GLU A 170 -25.08 13.34 -9.52
CA GLU A 170 -25.97 14.45 -9.88
C GLU A 170 -26.92 14.86 -8.76
N LYS A 171 -26.98 14.10 -7.67
CA LYS A 171 -27.77 14.41 -6.46
C LYS A 171 -26.96 15.19 -5.45
#